data_afdc69e58999db9dcc23dc1de9579874
#
_entry.id   afdc69e58999db9dcc23dc1de9579874
#
_cell.length_a   1.000
_cell.length_b   1.000
_cell.length_c   1.000
_cell.angle_alpha   90.00
_cell.angle_beta   90.00
_cell.angle_gamma   90.00
#
_symmetry.space_group_name_H-M   'P 1'
#
loop_
_entity.id
_entity.type
_entity.pdbx_description
1 polymer ?
#
loop_
_entity_poly.entity_id
_entity_poly.type
_entity_poly.pdbx_seq_one_letter_code
_entity_poly.pdbx_strand_id
1 'polypeptide(L)'
;MTKVIGVRFRTAGKVYFFDPLQLEIKRGDHVIVETARGIEFGTVVAGVHEVEDDKVIQPLKPVMRIAGERDIEQEAANKEKEKEAFKICKEKILKHGLEMKLIDAEYTFDNNKVLFYFTADGRIDFRELVKDLASVFKTRIELRQIGVRDETKIRGGIGICGRPLCCHSYLSDFVPVSIKMAKEQNLSLNPTKISGVCGRLMCCLKNEEETYELSLIHISEP
;
A
#
# COMPACT_ATOMS: atom_id res chain seq x y z
N MET A 1 27.49 1.91 7.89
CA MET A 1 26.75 1.97 6.60
C MET A 1 26.51 0.57 6.10
N THR A 2 25.24 0.24 5.83
CA THR A 2 24.83 -1.10 5.39
C THR A 2 24.41 -1.06 3.93
N LYS A 3 24.88 -2.02 3.13
CA LYS A 3 24.45 -2.16 1.73
C LYS A 3 23.04 -2.72 1.69
N VAL A 4 22.15 -2.03 0.98
CA VAL A 4 20.74 -2.41 0.86
C VAL A 4 20.23 -2.23 -0.57
N ILE A 5 19.12 -2.89 -0.87
CA ILE A 5 18.25 -2.56 -2.00
C ILE A 5 16.89 -2.11 -1.50
N GLY A 6 16.24 -1.22 -2.25
CA GLY A 6 14.88 -0.78 -1.97
C GLY A 6 13.87 -1.58 -2.79
N VAL A 7 13.00 -2.33 -2.13
CA VAL A 7 11.95 -3.16 -2.75
C VAL A 7 10.58 -2.61 -2.43
N ARG A 8 9.70 -2.63 -3.42
CA ARG A 8 8.30 -2.21 -3.31
C ARG A 8 7.38 -3.33 -3.80
N PHE A 9 6.31 -3.58 -3.05
CA PHE A 9 5.33 -4.63 -3.35
C PHE A 9 4.06 -4.13 -4.05
N ARG A 10 3.75 -2.83 -3.95
CA ARG A 10 2.59 -2.17 -4.60
C ARG A 10 3.01 -0.84 -5.20
N THR A 11 2.34 -0.34 -6.23
CA THR A 11 2.69 0.86 -7.01
C THR A 11 3.04 2.07 -6.14
N ALA A 12 2.22 2.44 -5.17
CA ALA A 12 2.50 3.50 -4.19
C ALA A 12 2.79 2.94 -2.79
N GLY A 13 3.31 1.71 -2.72
CA GLY A 13 3.68 1.06 -1.47
C GLY A 13 4.91 1.70 -0.83
N LYS A 14 5.08 1.47 0.47
CA LYS A 14 6.33 1.80 1.19
C LYS A 14 7.48 1.01 0.58
N VAL A 15 8.65 1.63 0.52
CA VAL A 15 9.89 0.98 0.14
C VAL A 15 10.48 0.31 1.37
N TYR A 16 10.80 -0.95 1.24
CA TYR A 16 11.46 -1.75 2.29
C TYR A 16 12.88 -2.08 1.88
N PHE A 17 13.79 -2.05 2.83
CA PHE A 17 15.19 -2.37 2.61
C PHE A 17 15.45 -3.85 2.86
N PHE A 18 16.23 -4.45 1.95
CA PHE A 18 16.67 -5.84 2.02
C PHE A 18 18.17 -5.94 1.74
N ASP A 19 18.81 -6.97 2.29
CA ASP A 19 20.20 -7.27 2.02
C ASP A 19 20.34 -7.93 0.63
N PRO A 20 21.07 -7.32 -0.31
CA PRO A 20 21.30 -7.90 -1.63
C PRO A 20 22.21 -9.12 -1.60
N LEU A 21 22.88 -9.41 -0.49
CA LEU A 21 23.97 -10.43 -0.40
C LEU A 21 25.04 -10.17 -1.48
N GLN A 22 25.29 -11.17 -2.34
CA GLN A 22 26.25 -11.11 -3.46
C GLN A 22 25.54 -10.98 -4.82
N LEU A 23 24.23 -10.73 -4.83
CA LEU A 23 23.46 -10.68 -6.07
C LEU A 23 23.63 -9.32 -6.77
N GLU A 24 23.86 -9.35 -8.07
CA GLU A 24 23.86 -8.17 -8.92
C GLU A 24 22.42 -7.77 -9.25
N ILE A 25 21.83 -6.92 -8.42
CA ILE A 25 20.43 -6.49 -8.53
C ILE A 25 20.39 -5.07 -9.05
N LYS A 26 19.62 -4.85 -10.11
CA LYS A 26 19.41 -3.53 -10.73
C LYS A 26 18.02 -2.98 -10.42
N ARG A 27 17.88 -1.68 -10.57
CA ARG A 27 16.56 -1.04 -10.50
C ARG A 27 15.67 -1.55 -11.64
N GLY A 28 14.47 -1.96 -11.30
CA GLY A 28 13.50 -2.56 -12.22
C GLY A 28 13.45 -4.10 -12.17
N ASP A 29 14.45 -4.74 -11.58
CA ASP A 29 14.43 -6.19 -11.40
C ASP A 29 13.31 -6.59 -10.43
N HIS A 30 12.86 -7.83 -10.58
CA HIS A 30 11.93 -8.45 -9.65
C HIS A 30 12.69 -9.42 -8.74
N VAL A 31 12.32 -9.41 -7.46
CA VAL A 31 12.99 -10.24 -6.44
C VAL A 31 11.97 -10.96 -5.57
N ILE A 32 12.37 -12.14 -5.13
CA ILE A 32 11.63 -12.91 -4.13
C ILE A 32 12.27 -12.67 -2.77
N VAL A 33 11.46 -12.22 -1.83
CA VAL A 33 11.90 -11.90 -0.47
C VAL A 33 11.00 -12.53 0.56
N GLU A 34 11.54 -12.82 1.74
CA GLU A 34 10.76 -13.24 2.87
C GLU A 34 10.38 -12.05 3.75
N THR A 35 9.09 -11.86 3.98
CA THR A 35 8.56 -10.82 4.87
C THR A 35 7.89 -11.42 6.10
N ALA A 36 7.35 -10.58 6.98
CA ALA A 36 6.52 -11.04 8.09
C ALA A 36 5.18 -11.67 7.62
N ARG A 37 4.81 -11.46 6.36
CA ARG A 37 3.59 -12.00 5.75
C ARG A 37 3.81 -13.35 5.06
N GLY A 38 5.05 -13.69 4.79
CA GLY A 38 5.48 -14.86 4.02
C GLY A 38 6.40 -14.48 2.87
N ILE A 39 6.48 -15.33 1.87
CA ILE A 39 7.24 -15.08 0.65
C ILE A 39 6.46 -14.13 -0.23
N GLU A 40 7.09 -13.04 -0.64
CA GLU A 40 6.48 -12.00 -1.47
C GLU A 40 7.33 -11.72 -2.72
N PHE A 41 6.64 -11.40 -3.81
CA PHE A 41 7.22 -10.93 -5.06
C PHE A 41 7.29 -9.40 -5.01
N GLY A 42 8.48 -8.82 -5.17
CA GLY A 42 8.69 -7.39 -5.11
C GLY A 42 9.44 -6.82 -6.29
N THR A 43 9.25 -5.54 -6.57
CA THR A 43 9.98 -4.79 -7.60
C THR A 43 11.05 -3.92 -6.95
N VAL A 44 12.26 -3.98 -7.46
CA VAL A 44 13.39 -3.17 -7.01
C VAL A 44 13.24 -1.75 -7.55
N VAL A 45 13.04 -0.79 -6.65
CA VAL A 45 12.91 0.64 -6.98
C VAL A 45 14.19 1.43 -6.75
N ALA A 46 15.06 0.92 -5.86
CA ALA A 46 16.41 1.43 -5.66
C ALA A 46 17.40 0.26 -5.71
N GLY A 47 18.36 0.33 -6.61
CA GLY A 47 19.44 -0.66 -6.73
C GLY A 47 20.33 -0.68 -5.50
N VAL A 48 21.42 -1.43 -5.54
CA VAL A 48 22.35 -1.53 -4.42
C VAL A 48 22.94 -0.17 -4.08
N HIS A 49 22.73 0.29 -2.85
CA HIS A 49 23.28 1.53 -2.30
C HIS A 49 23.54 1.39 -0.81
N GLU A 50 24.33 2.30 -0.27
CA GLU A 50 24.63 2.32 1.16
C GLU A 50 23.69 3.28 1.90
N VAL A 51 23.14 2.82 3.02
CA VAL A 51 22.27 3.60 3.89
C VAL A 51 22.85 3.61 5.31
N GLU A 52 22.62 4.69 6.04
CA GLU A 52 22.96 4.80 7.46
C GLU A 52 22.22 3.74 8.27
N ASP A 53 22.92 3.12 9.22
CA ASP A 53 22.38 2.01 10.00
C ASP A 53 21.12 2.38 10.79
N ASP A 54 20.98 3.66 11.15
CA ASP A 54 19.80 4.20 11.86
C ASP A 54 18.51 4.18 11.04
N LYS A 55 18.63 4.14 9.69
CA LYS A 55 17.49 4.10 8.76
C LYS A 55 17.07 2.69 8.39
N VAL A 56 17.82 1.69 8.83
CA VAL A 56 17.60 0.28 8.51
C VAL A 56 17.01 -0.45 9.72
N ILE A 57 15.87 -1.11 9.53
CA ILE A 57 15.25 -1.91 10.57
C ILE A 57 16.01 -3.23 10.70
N GLN A 58 16.68 -3.44 11.83
CA GLN A 58 17.38 -4.68 12.14
C GLN A 58 16.44 -5.74 12.73
N PRO A 59 16.62 -7.05 12.45
CA PRO A 59 17.59 -7.61 11.52
C PRO A 59 17.16 -7.43 10.05
N LEU A 60 18.11 -7.01 9.20
CA LEU A 60 17.88 -6.86 7.77
C LEU A 60 17.66 -8.25 7.14
N LYS A 61 16.54 -8.43 6.45
CA LYS A 61 16.25 -9.69 5.78
C LYS A 61 16.95 -9.77 4.43
N PRO A 62 17.51 -10.92 4.06
CA PRO A 62 18.16 -11.10 2.77
C PRO A 62 17.15 -11.27 1.64
N VAL A 63 17.57 -10.93 0.44
CA VAL A 63 16.89 -11.34 -0.80
C VAL A 63 17.11 -12.83 -0.99
N MET A 64 16.05 -13.59 -1.19
CA MET A 64 16.15 -15.04 -1.43
C MET A 64 16.75 -15.32 -2.81
N ARG A 65 16.24 -14.67 -3.84
CA ARG A 65 16.71 -14.78 -5.23
C ARG A 65 16.08 -13.70 -6.12
N ILE A 66 16.67 -13.49 -7.28
CA ILE A 66 16.07 -12.73 -8.38
C ILE A 66 14.94 -13.58 -8.98
N ALA A 67 13.82 -12.93 -9.30
CA ALA A 67 12.67 -13.60 -9.90
C ALA A 67 12.98 -14.02 -11.36
N GLY A 68 12.68 -15.26 -11.69
CA GLY A 68 12.75 -15.78 -13.04
C GLY A 68 11.42 -15.68 -13.78
N GLU A 69 11.38 -16.12 -15.04
CA GLU A 69 10.17 -16.09 -15.88
C GLU A 69 9.00 -16.85 -15.24
N ARG A 70 9.26 -18.00 -14.63
CA ARG A 70 8.24 -18.80 -13.91
C ARG A 70 7.63 -18.05 -12.74
N ASP A 71 8.38 -17.20 -12.06
CA ASP A 71 7.87 -16.41 -10.93
C ASP A 71 6.97 -15.29 -11.41
N ILE A 72 7.30 -14.70 -12.56
CA ILE A 72 6.48 -13.68 -13.21
C ILE A 72 5.15 -14.29 -13.68
N GLU A 73 5.20 -15.48 -14.27
CA GLU A 73 4.00 -16.22 -14.67
C GLU A 73 3.14 -16.60 -13.47
N GLN A 74 3.76 -17.05 -12.38
CA GLN A 74 3.06 -17.36 -11.14
C GLN A 74 2.38 -16.12 -10.53
N GLU A 75 3.06 -14.99 -10.50
CA GLU A 75 2.48 -13.72 -10.03
C GLU A 75 1.31 -13.29 -10.92
N ALA A 76 1.42 -13.42 -12.23
CA ALA A 76 0.31 -13.15 -13.15
C ALA A 76 -0.89 -14.09 -12.91
N ALA A 77 -0.63 -15.39 -12.72
CA ALA A 77 -1.66 -16.36 -12.40
C ALA A 77 -2.33 -16.07 -11.03
N ASN A 78 -1.55 -15.64 -10.04
CA ASN A 78 -2.08 -15.23 -8.73
C ASN A 78 -3.02 -14.03 -8.87
N LYS A 79 -2.68 -13.04 -9.69
CA LYS A 79 -3.56 -11.88 -9.94
C LYS A 79 -4.90 -12.25 -10.58
N GLU A 80 -4.93 -13.26 -11.44
CA GLU A 80 -6.22 -13.76 -11.96
C GLU A 80 -7.02 -14.50 -10.89
N LYS A 81 -6.37 -15.32 -10.05
CA LYS A 81 -7.03 -15.96 -8.90
C LYS A 81 -7.57 -14.94 -7.90
N GLU A 82 -6.88 -13.82 -7.69
CA GLU A 82 -7.35 -12.72 -6.82
C GLU A 82 -8.67 -12.13 -7.31
N LYS A 83 -8.83 -11.94 -8.62
CA LYS A 83 -10.08 -11.47 -9.22
C LYS A 83 -11.24 -12.44 -9.00
N GLU A 84 -10.98 -13.73 -9.11
CA GLU A 84 -11.98 -14.77 -8.85
C GLU A 84 -12.32 -14.83 -7.36
N ALA A 85 -11.29 -14.81 -6.49
CA ALA A 85 -11.46 -14.81 -5.05
C ALA A 85 -12.26 -13.60 -4.57
N PHE A 86 -12.03 -12.43 -5.18
CA PHE A 86 -12.80 -11.22 -4.90
C PHE A 86 -14.29 -11.40 -5.21
N LYS A 87 -14.62 -11.98 -6.35
CA LYS A 87 -16.03 -12.23 -6.75
C LYS A 87 -16.70 -13.19 -5.77
N ILE A 88 -16.07 -14.33 -5.50
CA ILE A 88 -16.58 -15.36 -4.58
C ILE A 88 -16.78 -14.77 -3.18
N CYS A 89 -15.79 -14.04 -2.65
CA CYS A 89 -15.89 -13.43 -1.33
C CYS A 89 -17.04 -12.42 -1.28
N LYS A 90 -17.22 -11.60 -2.31
CA LYS A 90 -18.33 -10.63 -2.40
C LYS A 90 -19.69 -11.31 -2.36
N GLU A 91 -19.88 -12.40 -3.08
CA GLU A 91 -21.12 -13.19 -3.07
C GLU A 91 -21.39 -13.79 -1.69
N LYS A 92 -20.35 -14.32 -1.02
CA LYS A 92 -20.47 -14.87 0.32
C LYS A 92 -20.81 -13.79 1.37
N ILE A 93 -20.22 -12.61 1.28
CA ILE A 93 -20.57 -11.47 2.15
C ILE A 93 -22.06 -11.13 2.02
N LEU A 94 -22.58 -11.06 0.79
CA LEU A 94 -24.00 -10.82 0.53
C LEU A 94 -24.89 -11.93 1.11
N LYS A 95 -24.48 -13.21 0.93
CA LYS A 95 -25.23 -14.36 1.45
C LYS A 95 -25.30 -14.37 2.99
N HIS A 96 -24.23 -13.94 3.67
CA HIS A 96 -24.19 -13.85 5.13
C HIS A 96 -24.81 -12.55 5.66
N GLY A 97 -25.27 -11.63 4.80
CA GLY A 97 -25.90 -10.37 5.20
C GLY A 97 -24.98 -9.45 6.02
N LEU A 98 -23.67 -9.48 5.78
CA LEU A 98 -22.71 -8.70 6.54
C LEU A 98 -22.60 -7.27 5.98
N GLU A 99 -22.69 -6.28 6.87
CA GLU A 99 -22.53 -4.85 6.55
C GLU A 99 -21.05 -4.47 6.42
N MET A 100 -20.38 -5.08 5.44
CA MET A 100 -18.98 -4.82 5.13
C MET A 100 -18.78 -4.66 3.62
N LYS A 101 -17.84 -3.81 3.24
CA LYS A 101 -17.50 -3.56 1.86
C LYS A 101 -16.14 -4.16 1.55
N LEU A 102 -16.10 -5.19 0.71
CA LEU A 102 -14.87 -5.77 0.23
C LEU A 102 -14.16 -4.79 -0.70
N ILE A 103 -12.87 -4.56 -0.47
CA ILE A 103 -12.06 -3.60 -1.21
C ILE A 103 -11.08 -4.31 -2.13
N ASP A 104 -10.38 -5.35 -1.63
CA ASP A 104 -9.34 -6.05 -2.38
C ASP A 104 -9.15 -7.47 -1.86
N ALA A 105 -8.56 -8.34 -2.69
CA ALA A 105 -8.15 -9.68 -2.33
C ALA A 105 -6.71 -9.90 -2.83
N GLU A 106 -5.86 -10.48 -2.01
CA GLU A 106 -4.43 -10.67 -2.29
C GLU A 106 -4.01 -12.09 -1.89
N TYR A 107 -3.38 -12.82 -2.80
CA TYR A 107 -2.71 -14.07 -2.50
C TYR A 107 -1.27 -13.81 -2.08
N THR A 108 -0.75 -14.55 -1.11
CA THR A 108 0.70 -14.62 -0.90
C THR A 108 1.33 -15.34 -2.11
N PHE A 109 2.56 -14.98 -2.44
CA PHE A 109 3.25 -15.54 -3.62
C PHE A 109 3.30 -17.07 -3.62
N ASP A 110 3.42 -17.69 -2.44
CA ASP A 110 3.42 -19.14 -2.22
C ASP A 110 2.01 -19.78 -2.21
N ASN A 111 0.95 -19.01 -2.43
CA ASN A 111 -0.46 -19.42 -2.39
C ASN A 111 -0.92 -20.06 -1.05
N ASN A 112 -0.17 -19.91 0.02
CA ASN A 112 -0.50 -20.50 1.32
C ASN A 112 -1.55 -19.70 2.10
N LYS A 113 -1.77 -18.44 1.71
CA LYS A 113 -2.69 -17.53 2.39
C LYS A 113 -3.42 -16.63 1.39
N VAL A 114 -4.67 -16.32 1.72
CA VAL A 114 -5.46 -15.29 1.03
C VAL A 114 -5.84 -14.20 2.04
N LEU A 115 -5.54 -12.96 1.68
CA LEU A 115 -5.90 -11.78 2.48
C LEU A 115 -7.06 -11.06 1.79
N PHE A 116 -8.11 -10.77 2.54
CA PHE A 116 -9.22 -9.95 2.07
C PHE A 116 -9.22 -8.63 2.84
N TYR A 117 -9.18 -7.53 2.12
CA TYR A 117 -9.22 -6.18 2.69
C TYR A 117 -10.64 -5.64 2.61
N PHE A 118 -11.16 -5.14 3.71
CA PHE A 118 -12.51 -4.63 3.78
C PHE A 118 -12.61 -3.36 4.63
N THR A 119 -13.69 -2.58 4.41
CA THR A 119 -14.10 -1.47 5.26
C THR A 119 -15.45 -1.77 5.88
N ALA A 120 -15.65 -1.31 7.11
CA ALA A 120 -16.92 -1.40 7.83
C ALA A 120 -17.01 -0.30 8.89
N ASP A 121 -18.21 0.15 9.20
CA ASP A 121 -18.45 1.22 10.16
C ASP A 121 -18.36 0.77 11.62
N GLY A 122 -18.33 -0.54 11.87
CA GLY A 122 -18.26 -1.13 13.19
C GLY A 122 -17.49 -2.44 13.24
N ARG A 123 -17.64 -3.12 14.37
CA ARG A 123 -17.08 -4.47 14.56
C ARG A 123 -18.02 -5.50 13.95
N ILE A 124 -17.51 -6.29 13.01
CA ILE A 124 -18.25 -7.34 12.31
C ILE A 124 -17.85 -8.72 12.84
N ASP A 125 -18.83 -9.58 13.02
CA ASP A 125 -18.58 -11.02 13.28
C ASP A 125 -18.52 -11.78 11.95
N PHE A 126 -17.31 -12.10 11.54
CA PHE A 126 -17.05 -12.79 10.26
C PHE A 126 -16.65 -14.27 10.43
N ARG A 127 -16.89 -14.88 11.63
CA ARG A 127 -16.48 -16.27 11.91
C ARG A 127 -17.07 -17.27 10.94
N GLU A 128 -18.36 -17.14 10.63
CA GLU A 128 -19.03 -18.03 9.69
C GLU A 128 -18.57 -17.78 8.24
N LEU A 129 -18.35 -16.51 7.87
CA LEU A 129 -17.78 -16.16 6.58
C LEU A 129 -16.39 -16.77 6.37
N VAL A 130 -15.52 -16.72 7.39
CA VAL A 130 -14.17 -17.32 7.32
C VAL A 130 -14.25 -18.83 7.12
N LYS A 131 -15.13 -19.53 7.83
CA LYS A 131 -15.33 -20.98 7.65
C LYS A 131 -15.79 -21.31 6.23
N ASP A 132 -16.75 -20.56 5.71
CA ASP A 132 -17.28 -20.74 4.36
C ASP A 132 -16.22 -20.48 3.30
N LEU A 133 -15.44 -19.40 3.44
CA LEU A 133 -14.31 -19.08 2.54
C LEU A 133 -13.19 -20.13 2.63
N ALA A 134 -12.85 -20.61 3.83
CA ALA A 134 -11.83 -21.64 4.00
C ALA A 134 -12.23 -22.96 3.34
N SER A 135 -13.52 -23.32 3.34
CA SER A 135 -14.03 -24.52 2.65
C SER A 135 -13.88 -24.43 1.12
N VAL A 136 -14.00 -23.21 0.57
CA VAL A 136 -13.88 -22.96 -0.88
C VAL A 136 -12.42 -22.92 -1.33
N PHE A 137 -11.61 -22.09 -0.64
CA PHE A 137 -10.23 -21.83 -1.08
C PHE A 137 -9.23 -22.87 -0.60
N LYS A 138 -9.56 -23.64 0.45
CA LYS A 138 -8.69 -24.65 1.09
C LYS A 138 -7.32 -24.11 1.50
N THR A 139 -7.26 -22.80 1.77
CA THR A 139 -6.08 -22.06 2.20
C THR A 139 -6.38 -21.25 3.46
N ARG A 140 -5.35 -20.74 4.11
CA ARG A 140 -5.53 -19.86 5.28
C ARG A 140 -6.15 -18.54 4.84
N ILE A 141 -7.29 -18.19 5.43
CA ILE A 141 -8.00 -16.93 5.18
C ILE A 141 -7.64 -15.91 6.26
N GLU A 142 -7.33 -14.70 5.83
CA GLU A 142 -7.10 -13.57 6.72
C GLU A 142 -7.96 -12.38 6.27
N LEU A 143 -8.82 -11.87 7.14
CA LEU A 143 -9.66 -10.70 6.91
C LEU A 143 -9.04 -9.50 7.61
N ARG A 144 -8.78 -8.42 6.88
CA ARG A 144 -8.18 -7.18 7.39
C ARG A 144 -9.09 -5.99 7.16
N GLN A 145 -9.52 -5.38 8.24
CA GLN A 145 -10.20 -4.10 8.16
C GLN A 145 -9.18 -3.00 7.85
N ILE A 146 -9.49 -2.17 6.86
CA ILE A 146 -8.64 -1.04 6.45
C ILE A 146 -9.40 0.28 6.62
N GLY A 147 -8.64 1.38 6.72
CA GLY A 147 -9.21 2.71 6.81
C GLY A 147 -9.64 3.28 5.46
N VAL A 148 -10.49 4.29 5.48
CA VAL A 148 -11.03 4.97 4.26
C VAL A 148 -9.93 5.54 3.35
N ARG A 149 -8.79 5.96 3.90
CA ARG A 149 -7.66 6.43 3.09
C ARG A 149 -6.96 5.28 2.38
N ASP A 150 -6.82 4.14 3.04
CA ASP A 150 -6.22 2.94 2.44
C ASP A 150 -7.13 2.35 1.35
N GLU A 151 -8.45 2.38 1.56
CA GLU A 151 -9.43 2.07 0.52
C GLU A 151 -9.20 2.96 -0.72
N THR A 152 -9.14 4.27 -0.50
CA THR A 152 -8.92 5.26 -1.57
C THR A 152 -7.57 5.03 -2.26
N LYS A 153 -6.52 4.68 -1.50
CA LYS A 153 -5.20 4.36 -2.03
C LYS A 153 -5.22 3.12 -2.93
N ILE A 154 -5.95 2.08 -2.55
CA ILE A 154 -6.07 0.85 -3.34
C ILE A 154 -6.89 1.09 -4.61
N ARG A 155 -8.04 1.76 -4.50
CA ARG A 155 -8.93 2.01 -5.63
C ARG A 155 -8.38 3.00 -6.64
N GLY A 156 -7.59 3.98 -6.18
CA GLY A 156 -7.13 5.07 -7.03
C GLY A 156 -8.25 6.03 -7.40
N GLY A 157 -8.01 6.84 -8.42
CA GLY A 157 -8.95 7.84 -8.95
C GLY A 157 -8.28 9.16 -9.24
N ILE A 158 -9.10 10.18 -9.52
CA ILE A 158 -8.69 11.55 -9.83
C ILE A 158 -9.05 12.46 -8.66
N GLY A 159 -8.12 13.30 -8.23
CA GLY A 159 -8.33 14.30 -7.21
C GLY A 159 -9.08 15.53 -7.73
N ILE A 160 -9.50 16.41 -6.81
CA ILE A 160 -10.14 17.70 -7.16
C ILE A 160 -9.22 18.61 -8.00
N CYS A 161 -7.92 18.36 -7.96
CA CYS A 161 -6.91 19.06 -8.77
C CYS A 161 -6.77 18.51 -10.21
N GLY A 162 -7.59 17.50 -10.60
CA GLY A 162 -7.52 16.88 -11.93
C GLY A 162 -6.36 15.89 -12.13
N ARG A 163 -5.54 15.65 -11.10
CA ARG A 163 -4.42 14.69 -11.16
C ARG A 163 -4.79 13.37 -10.50
N PRO A 164 -4.10 12.25 -10.85
CA PRO A 164 -4.21 11.00 -10.11
C PRO A 164 -3.95 11.24 -8.62
N LEU A 165 -4.68 10.51 -7.76
CA LEU A 165 -4.57 10.64 -6.32
C LEU A 165 -3.12 10.45 -5.85
N CYS A 166 -2.58 11.39 -5.06
CA CYS A 166 -1.22 11.35 -4.52
C CYS A 166 -0.96 10.04 -3.76
N CYS A 167 -1.94 9.60 -2.94
CA CYS A 167 -1.86 8.37 -2.18
C CYS A 167 -1.81 7.10 -3.06
N HIS A 168 -2.35 7.14 -4.26
CA HIS A 168 -2.32 6.02 -5.21
C HIS A 168 -1.07 6.03 -6.10
N SER A 169 -0.51 7.20 -6.39
CA SER A 169 0.58 7.35 -7.36
C SER A 169 1.98 7.33 -6.74
N TYR A 170 2.27 8.20 -5.77
CA TYR A 170 3.63 8.35 -5.24
C TYR A 170 3.73 8.46 -3.71
N LEU A 171 2.68 8.93 -3.03
CA LEU A 171 2.73 9.17 -1.59
C LEU A 171 2.56 7.86 -0.82
N SER A 172 3.66 7.30 -0.35
CA SER A 172 3.69 6.03 0.37
C SER A 172 3.33 6.15 1.84
N ASP A 173 3.81 7.20 2.49
CA ASP A 173 3.65 7.44 3.92
C ASP A 173 2.71 8.63 4.19
N PHE A 174 1.97 8.55 5.30
CA PHE A 174 1.03 9.58 5.71
C PHE A 174 1.44 10.17 7.04
N VAL A 175 1.79 11.44 7.00
CA VAL A 175 2.04 12.26 8.19
C VAL A 175 0.73 12.96 8.58
N PRO A 176 0.51 13.23 9.88
CA PRO A 176 -0.63 14.02 10.32
C PRO A 176 -0.72 15.36 9.61
N VAL A 177 -1.93 15.70 9.15
CA VAL A 177 -2.21 16.96 8.46
C VAL A 177 -3.05 17.84 9.36
N SER A 178 -2.71 19.13 9.45
CA SER A 178 -3.42 20.11 10.28
C SER A 178 -4.16 21.15 9.41
N ILE A 179 -5.18 21.79 9.99
CA ILE A 179 -5.87 22.92 9.35
C ILE A 179 -4.95 24.14 9.19
N LYS A 180 -3.91 24.25 10.04
CA LYS A 180 -2.89 25.30 9.95
C LYS A 180 -2.23 25.29 8.57
N MET A 181 -1.83 24.11 8.06
CA MET A 181 -1.24 23.93 6.74
C MET A 181 -2.15 24.45 5.61
N ALA A 182 -3.47 24.26 5.72
CA ALA A 182 -4.41 24.79 4.75
C ALA A 182 -4.48 26.32 4.78
N LYS A 183 -4.36 26.94 5.96
CA LYS A 183 -4.31 28.40 6.12
C LYS A 183 -3.03 28.98 5.50
N GLU A 184 -1.88 28.39 5.76
CA GLU A 184 -0.58 28.80 5.23
C GLU A 184 -0.53 28.72 3.70
N GLN A 185 -1.27 27.78 3.13
CA GLN A 185 -1.41 27.61 1.68
C GLN A 185 -2.57 28.46 1.08
N ASN A 186 -3.12 29.42 1.84
CA ASN A 186 -4.22 30.29 1.42
C ASN A 186 -5.45 29.57 0.89
N LEU A 187 -5.72 28.34 1.37
CA LEU A 187 -6.90 27.59 0.98
C LEU A 187 -8.11 27.99 1.81
N SER A 188 -9.27 28.05 1.14
CA SER A 188 -10.54 28.22 1.83
C SER A 188 -10.75 27.08 2.83
N LEU A 189 -11.09 27.41 4.07
CA LEU A 189 -11.35 26.43 5.14
C LEU A 189 -12.67 25.67 4.97
N ASN A 190 -13.32 25.78 3.83
CA ASN A 190 -14.50 24.98 3.53
C ASN A 190 -14.12 23.50 3.51
N PRO A 191 -14.74 22.63 4.31
CA PRO A 191 -14.46 21.20 4.38
C PRO A 191 -14.45 20.51 3.01
N THR A 192 -15.30 20.94 2.08
CA THR A 192 -15.37 20.35 0.74
C THR A 192 -14.14 20.66 -0.12
N LYS A 193 -13.40 21.74 0.19
CA LYS A 193 -12.21 22.17 -0.55
C LYS A 193 -10.90 21.68 0.05
N ILE A 194 -10.88 21.38 1.34
CA ILE A 194 -9.68 20.90 2.05
C ILE A 194 -9.70 19.39 2.35
N SER A 195 -10.82 18.72 2.03
CA SER A 195 -10.93 17.26 2.18
C SER A 195 -10.65 16.55 0.87
N GLY A 196 -9.91 15.46 0.97
CA GLY A 196 -9.69 14.55 -0.15
C GLY A 196 -10.90 13.65 -0.40
N VAL A 197 -10.85 12.86 -1.47
CA VAL A 197 -11.88 11.86 -1.83
C VAL A 197 -12.15 10.86 -0.68
N CYS A 198 -11.16 10.62 0.18
CA CYS A 198 -11.29 9.78 1.38
C CYS A 198 -12.04 10.45 2.56
N GLY A 199 -12.54 11.68 2.39
CA GLY A 199 -13.23 12.44 3.46
C GLY A 199 -12.32 13.00 4.56
N ARG A 200 -11.01 12.76 4.51
CA ARG A 200 -10.01 13.32 5.44
C ARG A 200 -9.29 14.51 4.80
N LEU A 201 -8.62 15.34 5.61
CA LEU A 201 -7.78 16.43 5.10
C LEU A 201 -6.82 15.90 4.02
N MET A 202 -6.66 16.69 2.95
CA MET A 202 -5.83 16.32 1.81
C MET A 202 -4.39 16.10 2.22
N CYS A 203 -3.82 14.95 1.85
CA CYS A 203 -2.44 14.59 2.16
C CYS A 203 -1.40 15.46 1.41
N CYS A 204 -1.77 16.06 0.28
CA CYS A 204 -0.92 17.00 -0.45
C CYS A 204 -0.60 18.26 0.36
N LEU A 205 -1.46 18.70 1.28
CA LEU A 205 -1.19 19.84 2.16
C LEU A 205 0.15 19.70 2.89
N LYS A 206 0.42 18.53 3.48
CA LYS A 206 1.70 18.26 4.14
C LYS A 206 2.85 18.07 3.14
N ASN A 207 2.56 17.44 2.01
CA ASN A 207 3.59 17.18 1.00
C ASN A 207 4.10 18.46 0.34
N GLU A 208 3.27 19.50 0.28
CA GLU A 208 3.57 20.78 -0.36
C GLU A 208 3.96 21.88 0.65
N GLU A 209 3.85 21.61 1.97
CA GLU A 209 4.05 22.59 3.05
C GLU A 209 5.39 23.30 2.96
N GLU A 210 6.49 22.56 2.82
CA GLU A 210 7.84 23.11 2.75
C GLU A 210 8.01 24.10 1.58
N THR A 211 7.38 23.81 0.43
CA THR A 211 7.42 24.69 -0.74
C THR A 211 6.72 26.01 -0.48
N TYR A 212 5.59 25.98 0.22
CA TYR A 212 4.85 27.20 0.60
C TYR A 212 5.58 27.98 1.69
N GLU A 213 6.18 27.33 2.67
CA GLU A 213 7.01 27.99 3.71
C GLU A 213 8.19 28.74 3.06
N LEU A 214 8.91 28.10 2.15
CA LEU A 214 10.02 28.75 1.40
C LEU A 214 9.51 29.94 0.56
N SER A 215 8.37 29.82 -0.08
CA SER A 215 7.74 30.89 -0.86
C SER A 215 7.41 32.10 0.03
N LEU A 216 6.90 31.90 1.23
CA LEU A 216 6.57 32.95 2.18
C LEU A 216 7.82 33.67 2.69
N ILE A 217 8.92 32.96 2.92
CA ILE A 217 10.22 33.55 3.32
C ILE A 217 10.72 34.49 2.23
N HIS A 218 10.70 34.08 0.97
CA HIS A 218 11.15 34.90 -0.14
C HIS A 218 10.29 36.16 -0.42
N ILE A 219 9.00 36.12 -0.06
CA ILE A 219 8.10 37.28 -0.20
C ILE A 219 8.32 38.29 0.94
N SER A 220 8.78 37.84 2.10
CA SER A 220 8.97 38.66 3.29
C SER A 220 10.39 39.27 3.43
N GLU A 221 11.32 38.87 2.57
CA GLU A 221 12.64 39.52 2.51
C GLU A 221 12.56 40.77 1.64
N PRO A 222 12.95 41.97 2.17
CA PRO A 222 12.97 43.21 1.40
C PRO A 222 14.11 43.26 0.38
#